data_cf39b42bf90b7d6a13c671161e9ba932
#
_entry.id   cf39b42bf90b7d6a13c671161e9ba932
#
_cell.length_a   1.000
_cell.length_b   1.000
_cell.length_c   1.000
_cell.angle_alpha   90.00
_cell.angle_beta   90.00
_cell.angle_gamma   90.00
#
_symmetry.space_group_name_H-M   'P 1'
#
loop_
_entity.id
_entity.type
_entity.pdbx_description
1 polymer ?
#
loop_
_entity_poly.entity_id
_entity_poly.type
_entity_poly.pdbx_seq_one_letter_code
_entity_poly.pdbx_strand_id
1 'polypeptide(L)' 'MKPPKQPTDHDIMKYEIAEELGLMDKVNSTGWKSLTAKESGRIGGILARRKRQAK' A
#
# COMPACT_ATOMS: atom_id res chain seq x y z
N MET A 1 -24.39 -7.85 -4.05
CA MET A 1 -23.03 -8.01 -4.40
C MET A 1 -22.39 -6.71 -4.81
N LYS A 2 -21.20 -6.49 -4.39
CA LYS A 2 -20.55 -5.25 -4.73
C LYS A 2 -19.85 -5.31 -6.05
N PRO A 3 -19.89 -4.24 -6.81
CA PRO A 3 -19.13 -4.19 -8.05
C PRO A 3 -17.64 -4.19 -7.74
N PRO A 4 -16.83 -4.65 -8.68
CA PRO A 4 -15.40 -4.60 -8.48
C PRO A 4 -14.96 -3.16 -8.30
N LYS A 5 -14.16 -2.95 -7.28
CA LYS A 5 -13.68 -1.63 -7.03
C LYS A 5 -12.55 -1.32 -7.95
N GLN A 6 -12.60 -0.14 -8.50
CA GLN A 6 -11.46 0.31 -9.26
C GLN A 6 -10.41 0.84 -8.30
N PRO A 7 -9.13 0.62 -8.60
CA PRO A 7 -8.09 1.13 -7.72
C PRO A 7 -8.14 2.65 -7.69
N THR A 8 -8.10 3.19 -6.49
CA THR A 8 -8.01 4.62 -6.33
C THR A 8 -6.55 5.03 -6.39
N ASP A 9 -6.30 6.32 -6.49
CA ASP A 9 -4.94 6.81 -6.46
C ASP A 9 -4.23 6.35 -5.19
N HIS A 10 -4.97 6.32 -4.11
CA HIS A 10 -4.44 5.88 -2.84
C HIS A 10 -3.97 4.43 -2.92
N ASP A 11 -4.77 3.57 -3.52
CA ASP A 11 -4.43 2.16 -3.67
C ASP A 11 -3.20 1.98 -4.55
N ILE A 12 -3.14 2.72 -5.63
CA ILE A 12 -2.02 2.63 -6.55
C ILE A 12 -0.74 3.01 -5.84
N MET A 13 -0.76 4.09 -5.09
CA MET A 13 0.41 4.54 -4.36
C MET A 13 0.84 3.51 -3.32
N LYS A 14 -0.14 2.90 -2.69
CA LYS A 14 0.11 1.89 -1.68
C LYS A 14 0.86 0.71 -2.27
N TYR A 15 0.41 0.24 -3.42
CA TYR A 15 1.08 -0.86 -4.09
C TYR A 15 2.48 -0.49 -4.53
N GLU A 16 2.64 0.71 -5.04
CA GLU A 16 3.95 1.17 -5.46
C GLU A 16 4.93 1.20 -4.30
N ILE A 17 4.47 1.68 -3.18
CA ILE A 17 5.31 1.75 -2.00
C ILE A 17 5.67 0.35 -1.51
N ALA A 18 4.70 -0.55 -1.51
CA ALA A 18 4.94 -1.91 -1.10
C ALA A 18 6.00 -2.56 -2.00
N GLU A 19 5.92 -2.26 -3.26
CA GLU A 19 6.89 -2.79 -4.22
C GLU A 19 8.29 -2.24 -3.94
N GLU A 20 8.37 -0.96 -3.67
CA GLU A 20 9.65 -0.34 -3.36
C GLU A 20 10.29 -0.93 -2.11
N LEU A 21 9.47 -1.28 -1.15
CA LEU A 21 9.95 -1.86 0.10
C LEU A 21 10.16 -3.36 0.03
N GLY A 22 9.79 -3.96 -1.10
CA GLY A 22 9.93 -5.39 -1.24
C GLY A 22 8.88 -6.18 -0.51
N LEU A 23 7.72 -5.57 -0.27
CA LEU A 23 6.65 -6.21 0.47
C LEU A 23 5.57 -6.82 -0.41
N MET A 24 5.68 -6.62 -1.71
CA MET A 24 4.63 -7.13 -2.61
C MET A 24 4.47 -8.63 -2.55
N ASP A 25 5.56 -9.35 -2.35
CA ASP A 25 5.47 -10.80 -2.25
C ASP A 25 4.58 -11.20 -1.09
N LYS A 26 4.72 -10.51 0.03
CA LYS A 26 3.89 -10.78 1.18
C LYS A 26 2.43 -10.43 0.89
N VAL A 27 2.23 -9.28 0.27
CA VAL A 27 0.89 -8.84 -0.06
C VAL A 27 0.21 -9.83 -1.00
N ASN A 28 0.95 -10.30 -2.00
CA ASN A 28 0.39 -11.23 -2.96
C ASN A 28 0.16 -12.62 -2.39
N SER A 29 0.99 -13.02 -1.43
CA SER A 29 0.86 -14.34 -0.83
C SER A 29 -0.22 -14.40 0.22
N THR A 30 -0.18 -13.49 1.17
CA THR A 30 -1.05 -13.57 2.33
C THR A 30 -1.86 -12.32 2.56
N GLY A 31 -1.68 -11.32 1.73
CA GLY A 31 -2.47 -10.10 1.82
C GLY A 31 -1.88 -9.08 2.77
N TRP A 32 -2.53 -7.95 2.82
CA TRP A 32 -2.07 -6.85 3.65
C TRP A 32 -2.04 -7.19 5.13
N LYS A 33 -2.86 -8.13 5.53
CA LYS A 33 -2.96 -8.50 6.93
C LYS A 33 -1.69 -9.14 7.46
N SER A 34 -0.88 -9.68 6.58
CA SER A 34 0.34 -10.36 7.02
C SER A 34 1.47 -9.39 7.32
N LEU A 35 1.29 -8.14 7.00
CA LEU A 35 2.31 -7.15 7.28
C LEU A 35 2.37 -6.84 8.77
N THR A 36 3.58 -6.70 9.28
CA THR A 36 3.74 -6.32 10.67
C THR A 36 3.38 -4.85 10.84
N ALA A 37 3.18 -4.45 12.09
CA ALA A 37 2.87 -3.06 12.36
C ALA A 37 3.97 -2.15 11.84
N LYS A 38 5.19 -2.61 11.92
CA LYS A 38 6.33 -1.85 11.44
C LYS A 38 6.29 -1.65 9.93
N GLU A 39 6.01 -2.72 9.22
CA GLU A 39 5.93 -2.66 7.76
C GLU A 39 4.75 -1.81 7.33
N SER A 40 3.63 -2.03 7.96
CA SER A 40 2.43 -1.27 7.66
C SER A 40 2.64 0.21 7.95
N GLY A 41 3.28 0.51 9.06
CA GLY A 41 3.57 1.89 9.41
C GLY A 41 4.48 2.56 8.41
N ARG A 42 5.43 1.81 7.87
CA ARG A 42 6.33 2.34 6.86
C ARG A 42 5.56 2.75 5.63
N ILE A 43 4.70 1.87 5.16
CA ILE A 43 3.89 2.17 4.00
C ILE A 43 3.03 3.40 4.26
N GLY A 44 2.41 3.45 5.43
CA GLY A 44 1.57 4.58 5.79
C GLY A 44 2.35 5.88 5.85
N GLY A 45 3.54 5.84 6.40
CA GLY A 45 4.38 7.02 6.50
C GLY A 45 4.79 7.55 5.16
N ILE A 46 5.23 6.65 4.28
CA ILE A 46 5.63 7.05 2.94
C ILE A 46 4.44 7.56 2.15
N LEU A 47 3.32 6.89 2.31
CA LEU A 47 2.10 7.30 1.63
C LEU A 47 1.69 8.72 2.02
N ALA A 48 1.71 9.00 3.30
CA ALA A 48 1.36 10.33 3.77
C ALA A 48 2.30 11.37 3.22
N ARG A 49 3.57 11.01 3.14
CA ARG A 49 4.58 11.91 2.61
C ARG A 49 4.34 12.22 1.16
N ARG A 50 4.03 11.19 0.37
CA ARG A 50 3.78 11.37 -1.04
C ARG A 50 2.53 12.19 -1.30
N LYS A 51 1.52 11.98 -0.48
CA LYS A 51 0.31 12.76 -0.60
C LYS A 51 0.58 14.24 -0.41
N ARG A 52 1.45 14.56 0.51
CA ARG A 52 1.80 15.94 0.73
C ARG A 52 2.51 16.54 -0.46
N GLN A 53 3.36 15.75 -1.08
CA GLN A 53 4.13 16.24 -2.21
C GLN A 53 3.34 16.28 -3.48
N ALA A 54 2.30 15.53 -3.55
CA ALA A 54 1.56 15.39 -4.79
C ALA A 54 0.65 16.55 -5.10
N LYS A 55 0.67 17.58 -4.35
CA LYS A 55 -0.23 18.67 -4.56
C LYS A 55 -0.11 19.41 -5.84
#